data_05d78480d1b5baf4076293a9bae95ca2
#
_entry.id   05d78480d1b5baf4076293a9bae95ca2
#
_cell.length_a   1.000
_cell.length_b   1.000
_cell.length_c   1.000
_cell.angle_alpha   90.00
_cell.angle_beta   90.00
_cell.angle_gamma   90.00
#
_symmetry.space_group_name_H-M   'P 1'
#
loop_
_entity.id
_entity.type
_entity.pdbx_description
1 polymer ?
#
loop_
_entity_poly.entity_id
_entity_poly.type
_entity_poly.pdbx_seq_one_letter_code
_entity_poly.pdbx_strand_id
1 'polypeptide(L)'
;MENDLMVALLLWAPLGLIFLSVGLQFRKDRSIQKIGKFLGGLGVVFFSISFLTVPSSPSAASSALFISILPALVLMFIGLYVALFAGNIPVRRFSPGMRPLGLLMFVLGFALLESMHWNSAGWIPSITWEGETNRFWMIFRPTFLLAMSSFLLAGGYLVNLIGQRISQTSRILYLMGGSSFLLLICSVLIDGSQTSADEFHNSVMFAASDILGFIAGVGLSILSFGLAIWQFERKRPGLERLPPPTQEQLTHAAEIIQQNIRGGEDE
;
A
#
# COMPACT_ATOMS: atom_id res chain seq x y z
N MET A 1 -19.64 22.22 21.75
CA MET A 1 -19.72 21.05 22.67
C MET A 1 -20.33 19.82 22.01
N GLU A 2 -21.53 19.84 21.46
CA GLU A 2 -22.10 18.66 20.79
C GLU A 2 -21.27 18.20 19.56
N ASN A 3 -20.81 19.13 18.75
CA ASN A 3 -19.97 18.80 17.58
C ASN A 3 -18.61 18.24 17.98
N ASP A 4 -18.00 18.73 19.04
CA ASP A 4 -16.70 18.23 19.50
C ASP A 4 -16.78 16.81 20.05
N LEU A 5 -17.87 16.50 20.73
CA LEU A 5 -18.14 15.15 21.23
C LEU A 5 -18.38 14.18 20.07
N MET A 6 -19.12 14.59 19.05
CA MET A 6 -19.33 13.77 17.84
C MET A 6 -18.03 13.50 17.09
N VAL A 7 -17.17 14.52 16.94
CA VAL A 7 -15.84 14.35 16.34
C VAL A 7 -14.97 13.40 17.17
N ALA A 8 -14.99 13.55 18.50
CA ALA A 8 -14.23 12.67 19.38
C ALA A 8 -14.68 11.21 19.28
N LEU A 9 -15.99 10.96 19.25
CA LEU A 9 -16.56 9.61 19.24
C LEU A 9 -16.52 8.95 17.86
N LEU A 10 -16.75 9.70 16.78
CA LEU A 10 -16.90 9.13 15.44
C LEU A 10 -15.63 9.21 14.60
N LEU A 11 -14.68 10.09 14.93
CA LEU A 11 -13.41 10.20 14.21
C LEU A 11 -12.23 9.73 15.06
N TRP A 12 -11.98 10.34 16.20
CA TRP A 12 -10.77 10.07 16.99
C TRP A 12 -10.80 8.71 17.71
N ALA A 13 -11.95 8.34 18.30
CA ALA A 13 -12.06 7.04 18.96
C ALA A 13 -11.91 5.85 17.99
N PRO A 14 -12.54 5.82 16.80
CA PRO A 14 -12.31 4.78 15.81
C PRO A 14 -10.86 4.72 15.32
N LEU A 15 -10.20 5.86 15.10
CA LEU A 15 -8.77 5.90 14.79
C LEU A 15 -7.94 5.26 15.90
N GLY A 16 -8.22 5.59 17.15
CA GLY A 16 -7.58 4.97 18.31
C GLY A 16 -7.78 3.46 18.36
N LEU A 17 -9.00 2.96 18.05
CA LEU A 17 -9.29 1.54 17.97
C LEU A 17 -8.49 0.83 16.84
N ILE A 18 -8.33 1.48 15.69
CA ILE A 18 -7.53 0.95 14.58
C ILE A 18 -6.05 0.83 15.00
N PHE A 19 -5.47 1.86 15.61
CA PHE A 19 -4.09 1.81 16.11
C PHE A 19 -3.91 0.76 17.21
N LEU A 20 -4.84 0.68 18.17
CA LEU A 20 -4.84 -0.34 19.20
C LEU A 20 -4.91 -1.75 18.60
N SER A 21 -5.78 -1.95 17.60
CA SER A 21 -5.92 -3.20 16.86
C SER A 21 -4.59 -3.66 16.27
N VAL A 22 -3.85 -2.76 15.63
CA VAL A 22 -2.52 -3.06 15.08
C VAL A 22 -1.58 -3.51 16.20
N GLY A 23 -1.53 -2.78 17.31
CA GLY A 23 -0.71 -3.14 18.48
C GLY A 23 -1.05 -4.52 19.06
N LEU A 24 -2.35 -4.85 19.16
CA LEU A 24 -2.81 -6.15 19.68
C LEU A 24 -2.46 -7.32 18.74
N GLN A 25 -2.32 -7.09 17.44
CA GLN A 25 -1.92 -8.13 16.50
C GLN A 25 -0.46 -8.58 16.66
N PHE A 26 0.40 -7.75 17.26
CA PHE A 26 1.78 -8.12 17.57
C PHE A 26 1.92 -9.03 18.81
N ARG A 27 0.86 -9.20 19.59
CA ARG A 27 0.87 -10.12 20.74
C ARG A 27 0.88 -11.58 20.29
N LYS A 28 1.55 -12.46 21.07
CA LYS A 28 1.65 -13.90 20.77
C LYS A 28 0.33 -14.65 21.03
N ASP A 29 -0.50 -14.15 21.90
CA ASP A 29 -1.77 -14.78 22.28
C ASP A 29 -2.82 -14.67 21.18
N ARG A 30 -3.32 -15.82 20.75
CA ARG A 30 -4.35 -15.92 19.70
C ARG A 30 -5.67 -15.27 20.10
N SER A 31 -6.03 -15.28 21.38
CA SER A 31 -7.26 -14.65 21.87
C SER A 31 -7.17 -13.13 21.77
N ILE A 32 -6.03 -12.56 22.17
CA ILE A 32 -5.77 -11.12 22.06
C ILE A 32 -5.80 -10.66 20.60
N GLN A 33 -5.28 -11.47 19.68
CA GLN A 33 -5.32 -11.15 18.24
C GLN A 33 -6.73 -11.17 17.65
N LYS A 34 -7.59 -12.10 18.11
CA LYS A 34 -9.00 -12.11 17.68
C LYS A 34 -9.70 -10.83 18.14
N ILE A 35 -9.45 -10.41 19.39
CA ILE A 35 -9.95 -9.14 19.92
C ILE A 35 -9.42 -7.97 19.08
N GLY A 36 -8.10 -7.94 18.78
CA GLY A 36 -7.51 -6.92 17.92
C GLY A 36 -8.19 -6.84 16.56
N LYS A 37 -8.43 -7.96 15.89
CA LYS A 37 -9.13 -7.99 14.60
C LYS A 37 -10.55 -7.46 14.69
N PHE A 38 -11.28 -7.82 15.74
CA PHE A 38 -12.64 -7.33 15.97
C PHE A 38 -12.64 -5.81 16.20
N LEU A 39 -11.78 -5.30 17.08
CA LEU A 39 -11.65 -3.87 17.35
C LEU A 39 -11.24 -3.09 16.10
N GLY A 40 -10.31 -3.64 15.30
CA GLY A 40 -9.92 -3.03 14.04
C GLY A 40 -11.06 -2.95 13.03
N GLY A 41 -11.83 -4.02 12.88
CA GLY A 41 -13.02 -4.03 12.03
C GLY A 41 -14.07 -3.01 12.48
N LEU A 42 -14.34 -2.97 13.79
CA LEU A 42 -15.25 -1.99 14.38
C LEU A 42 -14.74 -0.55 14.14
N GLY A 43 -13.46 -0.30 14.38
CA GLY A 43 -12.83 1.00 14.15
C GLY A 43 -12.95 1.46 12.69
N VAL A 44 -12.69 0.56 11.73
CA VAL A 44 -12.84 0.86 10.29
C VAL A 44 -14.28 1.21 9.94
N VAL A 45 -15.26 0.46 10.44
CA VAL A 45 -16.69 0.74 10.17
C VAL A 45 -17.10 2.09 10.72
N PHE A 46 -16.80 2.39 12.00
CA PHE A 46 -17.13 3.68 12.58
C PHE A 46 -16.38 4.84 11.93
N PHE A 47 -15.11 4.64 11.61
CA PHE A 47 -14.34 5.65 10.87
C PHE A 47 -14.96 5.94 9.50
N SER A 48 -15.42 4.92 8.77
CA SER A 48 -16.10 5.12 7.49
C SER A 48 -17.44 5.86 7.63
N ILE A 49 -18.19 5.58 8.71
CA ILE A 49 -19.45 6.29 9.00
C ILE A 49 -19.18 7.76 9.35
N SER A 50 -18.02 8.09 9.95
CA SER A 50 -17.70 9.46 10.34
C SER A 50 -17.71 10.43 9.16
N PHE A 51 -17.33 10.00 7.99
CA PHE A 51 -17.38 10.83 6.77
C PHE A 51 -18.79 11.27 6.36
N LEU A 52 -19.79 10.52 6.79
CA LEU A 52 -21.19 10.79 6.47
C LEU A 52 -21.92 11.56 7.58
N THR A 53 -21.47 11.44 8.83
CA THR A 53 -22.25 11.85 10.00
C THR A 53 -21.64 13.00 10.80
N VAL A 54 -20.34 13.28 10.67
CA VAL A 54 -19.67 14.35 11.42
C VAL A 54 -19.73 15.67 10.65
N PRO A 55 -20.52 16.66 11.08
CA PRO A 55 -20.72 17.90 10.34
C PRO A 55 -19.47 18.78 10.21
N SER A 56 -18.54 18.69 11.17
CA SER A 56 -17.29 19.45 11.18
C SER A 56 -16.13 18.73 10.51
N SER A 57 -16.34 17.52 10.12
CA SER A 57 -15.40 16.72 9.34
C SER A 57 -15.57 17.06 7.88
N PRO A 58 -14.77 16.54 7.00
CA PRO A 58 -14.40 17.21 5.78
C PRO A 58 -15.52 18.03 5.20
N SER A 59 -15.20 19.19 4.61
CA SER A 59 -16.18 20.05 3.94
C SER A 59 -17.03 19.22 2.96
N ALA A 60 -18.22 19.69 2.61
CA ALA A 60 -19.08 19.02 1.62
C ALA A 60 -18.32 18.72 0.32
N ALA A 61 -17.43 19.62 -0.10
CA ALA A 61 -16.58 19.45 -1.27
C ALA A 61 -15.60 18.27 -1.13
N SER A 62 -14.96 18.09 0.05
CA SER A 62 -14.03 16.98 0.27
C SER A 62 -14.75 15.65 0.42
N SER A 63 -15.95 15.64 1.03
CA SER A 63 -16.76 14.42 1.14
C SER A 63 -17.26 13.94 -0.22
N ALA A 64 -17.76 14.86 -1.06
CA ALA A 64 -18.21 14.53 -2.41
C ALA A 64 -17.05 14.00 -3.26
N LEU A 65 -15.88 14.65 -3.17
CA LEU A 65 -14.68 14.18 -3.85
C LEU A 65 -14.28 12.78 -3.40
N PHE A 66 -14.21 12.53 -2.08
CA PHE A 66 -13.82 11.23 -1.55
C PHE A 66 -14.74 10.11 -2.02
N ILE A 67 -16.05 10.33 -2.00
CA ILE A 67 -17.03 9.33 -2.48
C ILE A 67 -16.82 9.03 -3.98
N SER A 68 -16.51 10.04 -4.78
CA SER A 68 -16.30 9.83 -6.23
C SER A 68 -15.01 9.07 -6.55
N ILE A 69 -13.92 9.27 -5.79
CA ILE A 69 -12.66 8.57 -6.03
C ILE A 69 -12.61 7.18 -5.38
N LEU A 70 -13.48 6.90 -4.40
CA LEU A 70 -13.48 5.65 -3.66
C LEU A 70 -13.56 4.39 -4.54
N PRO A 71 -14.41 4.31 -5.58
CA PRO A 71 -14.45 3.14 -6.46
C PRO A 71 -13.13 2.86 -7.17
N ALA A 72 -12.47 3.91 -7.66
CA ALA A 72 -11.17 3.81 -8.31
C ALA A 72 -10.11 3.30 -7.34
N LEU A 73 -10.04 3.84 -6.12
CA LEU A 73 -9.11 3.41 -5.09
C LEU A 73 -9.34 1.97 -4.67
N VAL A 74 -10.59 1.57 -4.43
CA VAL A 74 -10.94 0.18 -4.06
C VAL A 74 -10.48 -0.78 -5.15
N LEU A 75 -10.76 -0.46 -6.42
CA LEU A 75 -10.34 -1.29 -7.55
C LEU A 75 -8.83 -1.42 -7.64
N MET A 76 -8.09 -0.31 -7.44
CA MET A 76 -6.64 -0.31 -7.43
C MET A 76 -6.06 -1.15 -6.27
N PHE A 77 -6.56 -0.97 -5.05
CA PHE A 77 -6.07 -1.72 -3.90
C PHE A 77 -6.35 -3.22 -3.99
N ILE A 78 -7.56 -3.61 -4.42
CA ILE A 78 -7.88 -5.02 -4.66
C ILE A 78 -7.01 -5.57 -5.78
N GLY A 79 -6.85 -4.85 -6.87
CA GLY A 79 -6.00 -5.24 -7.99
C GLY A 79 -4.56 -5.44 -7.58
N LEU A 80 -3.99 -4.48 -6.85
CA LEU A 80 -2.63 -4.57 -6.33
C LEU A 80 -2.47 -5.75 -5.36
N TYR A 81 -3.43 -5.94 -4.46
CA TYR A 81 -3.42 -7.07 -3.52
C TYR A 81 -3.43 -8.41 -4.25
N VAL A 82 -4.31 -8.59 -5.23
CA VAL A 82 -4.36 -9.82 -6.03
C VAL A 82 -3.06 -10.00 -6.84
N ALA A 83 -2.56 -8.94 -7.47
CA ALA A 83 -1.33 -9.00 -8.27
C ALA A 83 -0.10 -9.39 -7.44
N LEU A 84 0.03 -8.83 -6.22
CA LEU A 84 1.15 -9.11 -5.33
C LEU A 84 1.10 -10.50 -4.70
N PHE A 85 -0.10 -10.96 -4.32
CA PHE A 85 -0.27 -12.24 -3.62
C PHE A 85 -0.66 -13.42 -4.55
N ALA A 86 -0.67 -13.21 -5.87
CA ALA A 86 -0.78 -14.27 -6.85
C ALA A 86 0.61 -14.77 -7.31
N GLY A 87 0.78 -16.08 -7.37
CA GLY A 87 1.99 -16.70 -7.91
C GLY A 87 2.92 -17.31 -6.87
N ASN A 88 4.21 -17.36 -7.18
CA ASN A 88 5.23 -18.11 -6.40
C ASN A 88 5.82 -17.33 -5.22
N ILE A 89 5.03 -16.48 -4.59
CA ILE A 89 5.46 -15.77 -3.38
C ILE A 89 5.26 -16.68 -2.16
N PRO A 90 6.13 -16.62 -1.15
CA PRO A 90 6.01 -17.45 0.06
C PRO A 90 4.65 -17.34 0.77
N VAL A 91 3.95 -16.23 0.60
CA VAL A 91 2.62 -15.95 1.16
C VAL A 91 1.52 -16.14 0.11
N ARG A 92 1.68 -17.05 -0.83
CA ARG A 92 0.71 -17.32 -1.88
C ARG A 92 -0.70 -17.50 -1.33
N ARG A 93 -1.61 -16.64 -1.77
CA ARG A 93 -3.05 -16.72 -1.45
C ARG A 93 -3.89 -17.05 -2.67
N PHE A 94 -3.41 -16.70 -3.86
CA PHE A 94 -4.13 -16.87 -5.12
C PHE A 94 -3.32 -17.69 -6.12
N SER A 95 -4.02 -18.31 -7.07
CA SER A 95 -3.35 -19.02 -8.16
C SER A 95 -2.52 -18.07 -9.03
N PRO A 96 -1.43 -18.53 -9.66
CA PRO A 96 -0.62 -17.69 -10.55
C PRO A 96 -1.44 -17.05 -11.71
N GLY A 97 -2.47 -17.74 -12.19
CA GLY A 97 -3.36 -17.25 -13.24
C GLY A 97 -4.20 -16.02 -12.85
N MET A 98 -4.33 -15.70 -11.56
CA MET A 98 -5.05 -14.51 -11.11
C MET A 98 -4.22 -13.22 -11.17
N ARG A 99 -2.90 -13.31 -11.38
CA ARG A 99 -2.03 -12.12 -11.46
C ARG A 99 -2.43 -11.16 -12.58
N PRO A 100 -2.70 -11.61 -13.82
CA PRO A 100 -3.17 -10.71 -14.89
C PRO A 100 -4.48 -10.00 -14.53
N LEU A 101 -5.40 -10.71 -13.86
CA LEU A 101 -6.65 -10.11 -13.39
C LEU A 101 -6.39 -8.99 -12.38
N GLY A 102 -5.50 -9.23 -11.40
CA GLY A 102 -5.12 -8.21 -10.43
C GLY A 102 -4.48 -6.99 -11.10
N LEU A 103 -3.59 -7.20 -12.07
CA LEU A 103 -2.98 -6.12 -12.84
C LEU A 103 -4.02 -5.35 -13.66
N LEU A 104 -4.96 -6.05 -14.31
CA LEU A 104 -6.04 -5.42 -15.05
C LEU A 104 -6.91 -4.54 -14.14
N MET A 105 -7.30 -5.04 -12.97
CA MET A 105 -8.08 -4.27 -11.99
C MET A 105 -7.31 -3.02 -11.53
N PHE A 106 -6.01 -3.15 -11.27
CA PHE A 106 -5.18 -2.00 -10.90
C PHE A 106 -5.14 -0.95 -12.02
N VAL A 107 -4.87 -1.38 -13.26
CA VAL A 107 -4.80 -0.47 -14.41
C VAL A 107 -6.14 0.20 -14.68
N LEU A 108 -7.25 -0.54 -14.59
CA LEU A 108 -8.59 0.03 -14.76
C LEU A 108 -8.92 1.05 -13.66
N GLY A 109 -8.61 0.74 -12.40
CA GLY A 109 -8.82 1.68 -11.30
C GLY A 109 -7.95 2.94 -11.46
N PHE A 110 -6.71 2.77 -11.87
CA PHE A 110 -5.79 3.89 -12.14
C PHE A 110 -6.28 4.75 -13.33
N ALA A 111 -6.68 4.11 -14.44
CA ALA A 111 -7.25 4.79 -15.59
C ALA A 111 -8.53 5.54 -15.23
N LEU A 112 -9.39 4.96 -14.38
CA LEU A 112 -10.58 5.64 -13.88
C LEU A 112 -10.20 6.89 -13.08
N LEU A 113 -9.23 6.81 -12.18
CA LEU A 113 -8.75 7.95 -11.40
C LEU A 113 -8.20 9.07 -12.29
N GLU A 114 -7.36 8.71 -13.27
CA GLU A 114 -6.78 9.67 -14.21
C GLU A 114 -7.82 10.27 -15.16
N SER A 115 -8.80 9.47 -15.62
CA SER A 115 -9.88 9.97 -16.48
C SER A 115 -10.71 11.06 -15.80
N MET A 116 -10.85 11.02 -14.48
CA MET A 116 -11.50 12.06 -13.70
C MET A 116 -10.78 13.40 -13.84
N HIS A 117 -9.45 13.40 -13.85
CA HIS A 117 -8.66 14.63 -14.01
C HIS A 117 -8.80 15.23 -15.42
N TRP A 118 -8.65 14.40 -16.44
CA TRP A 118 -8.66 14.85 -17.83
C TRP A 118 -10.05 15.23 -18.36
N ASN A 119 -11.11 14.69 -17.76
CA ASN A 119 -12.51 14.92 -18.14
C ASN A 119 -13.30 15.68 -17.07
N SER A 120 -12.65 16.45 -16.20
CA SER A 120 -13.29 17.10 -15.06
C SER A 120 -14.41 18.08 -15.44
N ALA A 121 -14.40 18.61 -16.66
CA ALA A 121 -15.33 19.65 -17.08
C ALA A 121 -16.79 19.21 -17.26
N GLY A 122 -17.13 17.93 -17.19
CA GLY A 122 -18.49 17.54 -17.55
C GLY A 122 -19.16 16.39 -16.79
N TRP A 123 -18.45 15.47 -16.19
CA TRP A 123 -19.12 14.26 -15.66
C TRP A 123 -18.89 13.93 -14.19
N ILE A 124 -17.97 14.62 -13.50
CA ILE A 124 -17.79 14.47 -12.05
C ILE A 124 -17.81 15.83 -11.36
N PRO A 125 -18.99 16.30 -10.92
CA PRO A 125 -19.16 17.61 -10.26
C PRO A 125 -18.31 17.79 -9.01
N SER A 126 -17.88 16.70 -8.35
CA SER A 126 -17.05 16.75 -7.16
C SER A 126 -15.62 17.20 -7.40
N ILE A 127 -15.11 17.14 -8.63
CA ILE A 127 -13.78 17.64 -9.01
C ILE A 127 -13.83 19.14 -9.31
N THR A 128 -14.95 19.60 -9.84
CA THR A 128 -15.26 21.03 -9.97
C THR A 128 -16.29 21.40 -8.90
N TRP A 129 -15.94 22.30 -8.00
CA TRP A 129 -16.82 22.76 -6.94
C TRP A 129 -17.04 24.26 -7.10
N GLU A 130 -18.30 24.69 -7.18
CA GLU A 130 -18.66 26.11 -7.39
C GLU A 130 -18.02 26.73 -8.63
N GLY A 131 -17.77 25.94 -9.68
CA GLY A 131 -17.19 26.40 -10.94
C GLY A 131 -15.66 26.46 -10.99
N GLU A 132 -14.99 26.14 -9.88
CA GLU A 132 -13.53 26.07 -9.77
C GLU A 132 -13.06 24.63 -9.55
N THR A 133 -11.78 24.35 -9.84
CA THR A 133 -11.19 23.04 -9.51
C THR A 133 -11.15 22.86 -8.01
N ASN A 134 -11.70 21.75 -7.56
CA ASN A 134 -11.74 21.44 -6.14
C ASN A 134 -10.32 21.38 -5.54
N ARG A 135 -10.02 22.27 -4.59
CA ARG A 135 -8.70 22.36 -3.93
C ARG A 135 -8.23 21.05 -3.30
N PHE A 136 -9.17 20.22 -2.82
CA PHE A 136 -8.82 18.90 -2.27
C PHE A 136 -8.36 17.93 -3.36
N TRP A 137 -8.90 18.04 -4.57
CA TRP A 137 -8.44 17.28 -5.72
C TRP A 137 -7.03 17.71 -6.15
N MET A 138 -6.78 19.02 -6.18
CA MET A 138 -5.47 19.58 -6.53
C MET A 138 -4.36 19.09 -5.60
N ILE A 139 -4.65 18.90 -4.29
CA ILE A 139 -3.70 18.37 -3.30
C ILE A 139 -3.65 16.83 -3.36
N PHE A 140 -4.81 16.20 -3.41
CA PHE A 140 -4.93 14.75 -3.34
C PHE A 140 -4.19 14.04 -4.49
N ARG A 141 -4.39 14.51 -5.71
CA ARG A 141 -3.89 13.82 -6.89
C ARG A 141 -2.36 13.70 -6.95
N PRO A 142 -1.58 14.78 -6.86
CA PRO A 142 -0.14 14.68 -6.88
C PRO A 142 0.41 13.90 -5.68
N THR A 143 -0.14 14.15 -4.48
CA THR A 143 0.23 13.41 -3.25
C THR A 143 -0.01 11.93 -3.41
N PHE A 144 -1.16 11.53 -3.95
CA PHE A 144 -1.51 10.14 -4.17
C PHE A 144 -0.60 9.47 -5.21
N LEU A 145 -0.34 10.12 -6.34
CA LEU A 145 0.55 9.61 -7.39
C LEU A 145 1.99 9.42 -6.87
N LEU A 146 2.47 10.37 -6.08
CA LEU A 146 3.80 10.27 -5.48
C LEU A 146 3.87 9.18 -4.41
N ALA A 147 2.87 9.08 -3.54
CA ALA A 147 2.77 8.02 -2.55
C ALA A 147 2.70 6.64 -3.22
N MET A 148 1.90 6.50 -4.27
CA MET A 148 1.77 5.26 -5.03
C MET A 148 3.08 4.89 -5.73
N SER A 149 3.73 5.81 -6.42
CA SER A 149 5.01 5.55 -7.09
C SER A 149 6.09 5.17 -6.08
N SER A 150 6.20 5.91 -4.98
CA SER A 150 7.16 5.64 -3.91
C SER A 150 6.92 4.28 -3.24
N PHE A 151 5.66 3.94 -2.98
CA PHE A 151 5.26 2.63 -2.46
C PHE A 151 5.66 1.49 -3.39
N LEU A 152 5.39 1.62 -4.69
CA LEU A 152 5.68 0.58 -5.67
C LEU A 152 7.19 0.42 -5.92
N LEU A 153 7.93 1.54 -6.02
CA LEU A 153 9.38 1.51 -6.22
C LEU A 153 10.11 0.96 -4.99
N ALA A 154 9.77 1.44 -3.80
CA ALA A 154 10.35 0.93 -2.56
C ALA A 154 9.99 -0.54 -2.32
N GLY A 155 8.74 -0.93 -2.63
CA GLY A 155 8.30 -2.32 -2.59
C GLY A 155 9.07 -3.20 -3.56
N GLY A 156 9.28 -2.74 -4.79
CA GLY A 156 10.10 -3.42 -5.78
C GLY A 156 11.55 -3.63 -5.29
N TYR A 157 12.12 -2.60 -4.67
CA TYR A 157 13.45 -2.67 -4.07
C TYR A 157 13.52 -3.70 -2.92
N LEU A 158 12.56 -3.66 -1.99
CA LEU A 158 12.51 -4.60 -0.88
C LEU A 158 12.34 -6.06 -1.35
N VAL A 159 11.47 -6.29 -2.35
CA VAL A 159 11.33 -7.63 -2.95
C VAL A 159 12.63 -8.09 -3.62
N ASN A 160 13.37 -7.18 -4.23
CA ASN A 160 14.65 -7.49 -4.86
C ASN A 160 15.74 -7.81 -3.83
N LEU A 161 15.73 -7.16 -2.66
CA LEU A 161 16.68 -7.44 -1.57
C LEU A 161 16.45 -8.83 -0.96
N ILE A 162 15.20 -9.26 -0.86
CA ILE A 162 14.84 -10.56 -0.27
C ILE A 162 15.12 -11.70 -1.26
N GLY A 163 15.00 -11.45 -2.56
CA GLY A 163 15.28 -12.42 -3.62
C GLY A 163 16.71 -12.29 -4.14
N GLN A 164 17.43 -13.39 -4.26
CA GLN A 164 18.77 -13.40 -4.89
C GLN A 164 18.75 -13.08 -6.40
N ARG A 165 17.58 -12.99 -7.01
CA ARG A 165 17.38 -12.64 -8.43
C ARG A 165 16.21 -11.68 -8.57
N ILE A 166 16.29 -10.76 -9.54
CA ILE A 166 15.18 -9.88 -9.90
C ILE A 166 13.96 -10.74 -10.19
N SER A 167 13.02 -10.78 -9.26
CA SER A 167 11.79 -11.55 -9.41
C SER A 167 10.88 -10.86 -10.43
N GLN A 168 10.01 -11.62 -11.08
CA GLN A 168 8.99 -11.05 -11.96
C GLN A 168 8.12 -10.01 -11.21
N THR A 169 7.87 -10.24 -9.92
CA THR A 169 7.13 -9.32 -9.06
C THR A 169 7.86 -7.99 -8.89
N SER A 170 9.17 -8.00 -8.65
CA SER A 170 9.97 -6.78 -8.54
C SER A 170 9.94 -5.97 -9.85
N ARG A 171 10.07 -6.63 -11.00
CA ARG A 171 9.98 -5.95 -12.31
C ARG A 171 8.62 -5.29 -12.53
N ILE A 172 7.53 -5.98 -12.19
CA ILE A 172 6.18 -5.42 -12.28
C ILE A 172 6.04 -4.19 -11.38
N LEU A 173 6.51 -4.27 -10.13
CA LEU A 173 6.47 -3.14 -9.20
C LEU A 173 7.27 -1.95 -9.71
N TYR A 174 8.46 -2.16 -10.27
CA TYR A 174 9.25 -1.09 -10.88
C TYR A 174 8.57 -0.47 -12.10
N LEU A 175 7.98 -1.28 -12.97
CA LEU A 175 7.26 -0.77 -14.14
C LEU A 175 6.03 0.05 -13.71
N MET A 176 5.25 -0.46 -12.76
CA MET A 176 4.06 0.26 -12.26
C MET A 176 4.46 1.55 -11.52
N GLY A 177 5.48 1.49 -10.67
CA GLY A 177 5.97 2.66 -9.94
C GLY A 177 6.59 3.70 -10.85
N GLY A 178 7.40 3.28 -11.83
CA GLY A 178 8.02 4.17 -12.80
C GLY A 178 6.99 4.84 -13.74
N SER A 179 5.98 4.10 -14.19
CA SER A 179 4.91 4.69 -15.01
C SER A 179 4.04 5.67 -14.21
N SER A 180 3.73 5.37 -12.94
CA SER A 180 3.01 6.32 -12.07
C SER A 180 3.83 7.59 -11.82
N PHE A 181 5.14 7.47 -11.66
CA PHE A 181 6.04 8.61 -11.49
C PHE A 181 6.14 9.45 -12.76
N LEU A 182 6.23 8.81 -13.93
CA LEU A 182 6.22 9.51 -15.21
C LEU A 182 4.93 10.28 -15.43
N LEU A 183 3.78 9.68 -15.10
CA LEU A 183 2.49 10.37 -15.15
C LEU A 183 2.43 11.56 -14.20
N LEU A 184 3.00 11.47 -13.00
CA LEU A 184 3.12 12.59 -12.09
C LEU A 184 3.90 13.74 -12.73
N ILE A 185 5.06 13.45 -13.31
CA ILE A 185 5.89 14.47 -13.98
C ILE A 185 5.13 15.11 -15.14
N CYS A 186 4.53 14.31 -16.02
CA CYS A 186 3.75 14.82 -17.14
C CYS A 186 2.59 15.72 -16.66
N SER A 187 1.89 15.29 -15.60
CA SER A 187 0.81 16.06 -15.01
C SER A 187 1.28 17.40 -14.47
N VAL A 188 2.35 17.39 -13.66
CA VAL A 188 2.91 18.64 -13.08
C VAL A 188 3.35 19.59 -14.17
N LEU A 189 3.97 19.09 -15.26
CA LEU A 189 4.38 19.92 -16.39
C LEU A 189 3.18 20.55 -17.14
N ILE A 190 2.12 19.78 -17.33
CA ILE A 190 0.90 20.26 -18.01
C ILE A 190 0.16 21.26 -17.11
N ASP A 191 -0.08 20.92 -15.86
CA ASP A 191 -0.78 21.76 -14.91
C ASP A 191 0.05 23.02 -14.59
N GLY A 192 1.37 22.90 -14.44
CA GLY A 192 2.28 24.01 -14.18
C GLY A 192 2.39 25.00 -15.34
N SER A 193 2.14 24.58 -16.59
CA SER A 193 2.11 25.48 -17.74
C SER A 193 0.90 26.42 -17.75
N GLN A 194 -0.10 26.14 -16.91
CA GLN A 194 -1.36 26.91 -16.82
C GLN A 194 -1.44 27.80 -15.57
N THR A 195 -0.47 27.66 -14.64
CA THR A 195 -0.46 28.42 -13.38
C THR A 195 0.15 29.81 -13.54
N SER A 196 -0.55 30.83 -13.04
CA SER A 196 -0.06 32.20 -12.99
C SER A 196 0.91 32.42 -11.83
N ALA A 197 1.80 33.40 -11.93
CA ALA A 197 2.84 33.71 -10.94
C ALA A 197 2.32 34.07 -9.52
N ASP A 198 1.05 34.40 -9.39
CA ASP A 198 0.40 34.76 -8.11
C ASP A 198 0.10 33.55 -7.19
N GLU A 199 0.31 32.31 -7.68
CA GLU A 199 0.01 31.10 -6.95
C GLU A 199 1.22 30.52 -6.21
N PHE A 200 2.26 31.31 -5.92
CA PHE A 200 3.43 30.84 -5.16
C PHE A 200 3.06 30.20 -3.82
N HIS A 201 2.02 30.72 -3.17
CA HIS A 201 1.53 30.16 -1.90
C HIS A 201 0.98 28.73 -2.08
N ASN A 202 0.25 28.50 -3.16
CA ASN A 202 -0.23 27.17 -3.52
C ASN A 202 0.93 26.22 -3.85
N SER A 203 1.98 26.71 -4.52
CA SER A 203 3.18 25.94 -4.85
C SER A 203 3.92 25.42 -3.62
N VAL A 204 3.98 26.20 -2.55
CA VAL A 204 4.57 25.75 -1.27
C VAL A 204 3.74 24.64 -0.62
N MET A 205 2.42 24.74 -0.65
CA MET A 205 1.52 23.70 -0.14
C MET A 205 1.63 22.41 -0.96
N PHE A 206 1.79 22.53 -2.29
CA PHE A 206 2.04 21.36 -3.15
C PHE A 206 3.36 20.71 -2.85
N ALA A 207 4.44 21.45 -2.69
CA ALA A 207 5.75 20.90 -2.34
C ALA A 207 5.72 20.17 -0.98
N ALA A 208 5.03 20.72 0.02
CA ALA A 208 4.84 20.06 1.31
C ALA A 208 4.03 18.76 1.17
N SER A 209 2.98 18.78 0.36
CA SER A 209 2.16 17.61 0.01
C SER A 209 3.00 16.53 -0.68
N ASP A 210 3.88 16.90 -1.59
CA ASP A 210 4.78 15.99 -2.30
C ASP A 210 5.75 15.29 -1.34
N ILE A 211 6.36 16.04 -0.43
CA ILE A 211 7.23 15.46 0.60
C ILE A 211 6.46 14.48 1.48
N LEU A 212 5.25 14.84 1.93
CA LEU A 212 4.39 13.96 2.72
C LEU A 212 3.99 12.70 1.93
N GLY A 213 3.66 12.85 0.66
CA GLY A 213 3.34 11.73 -0.23
C GLY A 213 4.50 10.76 -0.38
N PHE A 214 5.71 11.27 -0.57
CA PHE A 214 6.92 10.46 -0.64
C PHE A 214 7.17 9.69 0.66
N ILE A 215 7.15 10.38 1.80
CA ILE A 215 7.35 9.75 3.12
C ILE A 215 6.28 8.71 3.39
N ALA A 216 5.02 9.03 3.11
CA ALA A 216 3.91 8.09 3.28
C ALA A 216 4.08 6.85 2.40
N GLY A 217 4.44 7.01 1.12
CA GLY A 217 4.64 5.89 0.19
C GLY A 217 5.76 4.95 0.63
N VAL A 218 6.92 5.49 0.98
CA VAL A 218 8.06 4.70 1.47
C VAL A 218 7.71 4.02 2.81
N GLY A 219 7.12 4.77 3.74
CA GLY A 219 6.72 4.24 5.05
C GLY A 219 5.68 3.12 4.93
N LEU A 220 4.66 3.29 4.10
CA LEU A 220 3.66 2.26 3.82
C LEU A 220 4.27 1.02 3.16
N SER A 221 5.25 1.20 2.27
CA SER A 221 5.96 0.09 1.66
C SER A 221 6.71 -0.73 2.69
N ILE A 222 7.52 -0.10 3.53
CA ILE A 222 8.27 -0.76 4.61
C ILE A 222 7.31 -1.49 5.56
N LEU A 223 6.24 -0.83 5.97
CA LEU A 223 5.23 -1.40 6.86
C LEU A 223 4.54 -2.62 6.22
N SER A 224 4.10 -2.50 4.98
CA SER A 224 3.37 -3.57 4.28
C SER A 224 4.24 -4.81 4.08
N PHE A 225 5.48 -4.63 3.63
CA PHE A 225 6.42 -5.73 3.44
C PHE A 225 6.90 -6.30 4.77
N GLY A 226 7.16 -5.45 5.77
CA GLY A 226 7.50 -5.90 7.12
C GLY A 226 6.39 -6.74 7.76
N LEU A 227 5.13 -6.33 7.62
CA LEU A 227 3.98 -7.10 8.08
C LEU A 227 3.81 -8.42 7.30
N ALA A 228 4.07 -8.42 5.99
CA ALA A 228 4.01 -9.63 5.18
C ALA A 228 5.07 -10.65 5.63
N ILE A 229 6.32 -10.21 5.82
CA ILE A 229 7.42 -11.06 6.31
C ILE A 229 7.10 -11.59 7.71
N TRP A 230 6.69 -10.71 8.62
CA TRP A 230 6.33 -11.10 9.98
C TRP A 230 5.18 -12.13 10.01
N GLN A 231 4.13 -11.96 9.20
CA GLN A 231 3.04 -12.93 9.08
C GLN A 231 3.52 -14.26 8.52
N PHE A 232 4.47 -14.23 7.58
CA PHE A 232 5.06 -15.41 7.00
C PHE A 232 5.90 -16.20 8.04
N GLU A 233 6.79 -15.50 8.74
CA GLU A 233 7.62 -16.13 9.78
C GLU A 233 6.76 -16.72 10.90
N ARG A 234 5.69 -16.03 11.27
CA ARG A 234 4.77 -16.50 12.31
C ARG A 234 3.98 -17.74 11.91
N LYS A 235 3.75 -17.95 10.62
CA LYS A 235 3.04 -19.12 10.09
C LYS A 235 3.94 -20.29 9.79
N ARG A 236 5.25 -20.09 9.80
CA ARG A 236 6.17 -21.22 9.71
C ARG A 236 5.90 -22.13 10.91
N PRO A 237 5.65 -23.45 10.67
CA PRO A 237 5.70 -24.41 11.75
C PRO A 237 7.06 -24.18 12.41
N GLY A 238 7.06 -24.03 13.74
CA GLY A 238 8.33 -23.93 14.48
C GLY A 238 9.23 -25.02 13.93
N LEU A 239 10.48 -24.68 13.64
CA LEU A 239 11.46 -25.70 13.30
C LEU A 239 11.33 -26.79 14.37
N GLU A 240 10.63 -27.87 14.05
CA GLU A 240 10.72 -29.06 14.86
C GLU A 240 12.21 -29.25 15.03
N ARG A 241 12.67 -29.23 16.27
CA ARG A 241 14.06 -29.51 16.53
C ARG A 241 14.29 -30.87 15.93
N LEU A 242 14.91 -30.91 14.77
CA LEU A 242 15.30 -32.14 14.14
C LEU A 242 16.03 -32.94 15.24
N PRO A 243 15.67 -34.17 15.47
CA PRO A 243 16.41 -34.97 16.39
C PRO A 243 17.89 -34.87 16.04
N PRO A 244 18.79 -34.83 17.02
CA PRO A 244 20.21 -34.73 16.74
C PRO A 244 20.58 -35.81 15.71
N PRO A 245 21.41 -35.47 14.72
CA PRO A 245 21.74 -36.39 13.63
C PRO A 245 22.25 -37.70 14.22
N THR A 246 21.77 -38.80 13.70
CA THR A 246 22.24 -40.13 14.12
C THR A 246 23.71 -40.30 13.74
N GLN A 247 24.43 -41.17 14.43
CA GLN A 247 25.83 -41.45 14.10
C GLN A 247 26.03 -41.89 12.65
N GLU A 248 25.10 -42.63 12.06
CA GLU A 248 25.10 -42.98 10.64
C GLU A 248 25.01 -41.76 9.71
N GLN A 249 24.17 -40.79 10.04
CA GLN A 249 24.06 -39.53 9.27
C GLN A 249 25.34 -38.71 9.37
N LEU A 250 25.98 -38.68 10.54
CA LEU A 250 27.26 -38.00 10.74
C LEU A 250 28.38 -38.70 9.96
N THR A 251 28.44 -40.03 9.97
CA THR A 251 29.42 -40.80 9.21
C THR A 251 29.24 -40.61 7.71
N HIS A 252 28.00 -40.65 7.21
CA HIS A 252 27.70 -40.43 5.80
C HIS A 252 28.02 -38.98 5.36
N ALA A 253 27.74 -37.98 6.19
CA ALA A 253 28.14 -36.60 5.93
C ALA A 253 29.68 -36.46 5.90
N ALA A 254 30.39 -37.13 6.79
CA ALA A 254 31.84 -37.11 6.81
C ALA A 254 32.45 -37.77 5.56
N GLU A 255 31.87 -38.88 5.07
CA GLU A 255 32.25 -39.54 3.83
C GLU A 255 32.08 -38.62 2.60
N ILE A 256 30.92 -37.95 2.51
CA ILE A 256 30.68 -36.99 1.42
C ILE A 256 31.67 -35.84 1.45
N ILE A 257 31.98 -35.29 2.63
CA ILE A 257 32.97 -34.23 2.80
C ILE A 257 34.37 -34.73 2.38
N GLN A 258 34.76 -35.95 2.81
CA GLN A 258 36.03 -36.52 2.43
C GLN A 258 36.16 -36.78 0.92
N GLN A 259 35.09 -37.26 0.28
CA GLN A 259 35.06 -37.42 -1.18
C GLN A 259 35.22 -36.12 -1.93
N ASN A 260 34.53 -35.04 -1.48
CA ASN A 260 34.63 -33.72 -2.10
C ASN A 260 35.99 -33.04 -1.90
N ILE A 261 36.66 -33.30 -0.76
CA ILE A 261 38.01 -32.79 -0.50
C ILE A 261 39.02 -33.52 -1.38
N ARG A 262 38.92 -34.88 -1.51
CA ARG A 262 39.82 -35.65 -2.38
C ARG A 262 39.63 -35.38 -3.87
N GLY A 263 38.39 -35.12 -4.33
CA GLY A 263 38.12 -34.79 -5.70
C GLY A 263 38.57 -33.37 -6.14
N GLY A 264 38.93 -32.51 -5.20
CA GLY A 264 39.47 -31.17 -5.49
C GLY A 264 41.01 -31.11 -5.49
N GLU A 265 41.71 -32.19 -5.19
CA GLU A 265 43.19 -32.26 -5.26
C GLU A 265 43.69 -32.86 -6.61
N ASP A 266 42.76 -33.33 -7.47
CA ASP A 266 43.09 -33.93 -8.78
C ASP A 266 42.77 -33.02 -9.99
N GLU A 267 42.37 -31.71 -9.78
CA GLU A 267 42.29 -30.70 -10.80
C GLU A 267 43.37 -29.61 -10.58
#